data_531342d8f8f81eeb33f2aec61451fc30
#
_entry.id   531342d8f8f81eeb33f2aec61451fc30
#
_cell.length_a   1.000
_cell.length_b   1.000
_cell.length_c   1.000
_cell.angle_alpha   90.00
_cell.angle_beta   90.00
_cell.angle_gamma   90.00
#
_symmetry.space_group_name_H-M   'P 1'
#
loop_
_entity.id
_entity.type
_entity.pdbx_description
1 polymer ?
#
loop_
_entity_poly.entity_id
_entity_poly.type
_entity_poly.pdbx_seq_one_letter_code
_entity_poly.pdbx_strand_id
1 'polypeptide(L)'
;MVSHFLYFPSFLLIGGDTAVEGFFVISGFYIAMILNGRYSSIKDFWINRFLRLYPAYIVIASINLIINLIDPGQLQNIFNFPPLLSSYLIFTNATMLFQDVAMFIGLQEGHLKFVKNFLDSNPPIFQYLLIPQAWTLGIEISFYLLAPLLFCRKFKYIYIFFLFSLIIRLYLLRNGKMDDPWNYRFLPNELALFLLGVISYSIYSKIDFLKYVAINQDIGKLFLTLVIGYIFFFPNISADYDLKKGIFYLLLATGMPFIFNLSKDNKVDRFIGELSYPIYLIWGLRIDFTKMICDTFQITNENVKGLIFYSSILLLAITIHIFVERPVEKIRAHFRTRKSTGT
;
A
#
# COMPACT_ATOMS: atom_id res chain seq x y z
N MET A 1 -12.34 -9.88 -9.75
CA MET A 1 -11.91 -8.64 -9.05
C MET A 1 -13.16 -7.95 -8.54
N VAL A 2 -13.42 -7.99 -7.24
CA VAL A 2 -14.57 -7.28 -6.67
C VAL A 2 -14.21 -5.81 -6.76
N SER A 3 -15.00 -5.04 -7.54
CA SER A 3 -14.85 -3.59 -7.56
C SER A 3 -15.11 -3.08 -6.16
N HIS A 4 -14.16 -2.36 -5.58
CA HIS A 4 -14.23 -1.89 -4.21
C HIS A 4 -15.25 -0.75 -3.99
N PHE A 5 -16.03 -0.41 -5.00
CA PHE A 5 -17.13 0.56 -4.92
C PHE A 5 -18.48 -0.14 -4.85
N LEU A 6 -18.79 -0.73 -3.69
CA LEU A 6 -20.02 -1.47 -3.47
C LEU A 6 -21.28 -0.63 -3.72
N TYR A 7 -21.23 0.68 -3.46
CA TYR A 7 -22.40 1.57 -3.50
C TYR A 7 -22.35 2.65 -4.59
N PHE A 8 -21.18 2.91 -5.20
CA PHE A 8 -21.04 3.89 -6.29
C PHE A 8 -20.19 3.33 -7.43
N PRO A 9 -20.70 2.33 -8.19
CA PRO A 9 -19.97 1.70 -9.28
C PRO A 9 -19.62 2.67 -10.43
N SER A 10 -20.34 3.79 -10.56
CA SER A 10 -20.05 4.84 -11.55
C SER A 10 -18.77 5.65 -11.26
N PHE A 11 -18.20 5.56 -10.05
CA PHE A 11 -16.94 6.20 -9.70
C PHE A 11 -15.74 5.26 -9.84
N LEU A 12 -15.75 4.39 -10.85
CA LEU A 12 -14.55 3.64 -11.24
C LEU A 12 -13.50 4.65 -11.75
N LEU A 13 -12.55 4.98 -10.89
CA LEU A 13 -11.42 5.85 -11.23
C LEU A 13 -10.29 4.99 -11.84
N ILE A 14 -9.13 5.00 -11.22
CA ILE A 14 -7.92 4.35 -11.76
C ILE A 14 -7.86 2.83 -11.53
N GLY A 15 -8.73 2.25 -10.70
CA GLY A 15 -8.67 0.85 -10.29
C GLY A 15 -7.77 0.59 -9.08
N GLY A 16 -8.09 -0.46 -8.32
CA GLY A 16 -7.41 -0.75 -7.07
C GLY A 16 -5.95 -1.22 -7.25
N ASP A 17 -5.68 -2.02 -8.28
CA ASP A 17 -4.34 -2.49 -8.63
C ASP A 17 -3.41 -1.32 -9.01
N THR A 18 -3.87 -0.45 -9.91
CA THR A 18 -3.11 0.73 -10.34
C THR A 18 -2.86 1.72 -9.20
N ALA A 19 -3.83 1.87 -8.28
CA ALA A 19 -3.67 2.71 -7.10
C ALA A 19 -2.60 2.15 -6.14
N VAL A 20 -2.57 0.83 -5.92
CA VAL A 20 -1.55 0.15 -5.11
C VAL A 20 -0.17 0.30 -5.74
N GLU A 21 -0.04 0.08 -7.04
CA GLU A 21 1.22 0.26 -7.76
C GLU A 21 1.69 1.73 -7.73
N GLY A 22 0.78 2.70 -7.88
CA GLY A 22 1.08 4.12 -7.66
C GLY A 22 1.57 4.42 -6.24
N PHE A 23 0.98 3.77 -5.24
CA PHE A 23 1.45 3.87 -3.86
C PHE A 23 2.89 3.35 -3.69
N PHE A 24 3.30 2.31 -4.42
CA PHE A 24 4.70 1.85 -4.38
C PHE A 24 5.68 2.89 -4.91
N VAL A 25 5.31 3.64 -5.96
CA VAL A 25 6.12 4.78 -6.45
C VAL A 25 6.25 5.86 -5.36
N ILE A 26 5.15 6.23 -4.73
CA ILE A 26 5.13 7.22 -3.64
C ILE A 26 5.98 6.71 -2.45
N SER A 27 5.82 5.45 -2.06
CA SER A 27 6.58 4.83 -0.97
C SER A 27 8.08 4.85 -1.25
N GLY A 28 8.49 4.51 -2.47
CA GLY A 28 9.89 4.59 -2.90
C GLY A 28 10.49 6.00 -2.75
N PHE A 29 9.75 7.03 -3.16
CA PHE A 29 10.17 8.43 -3.01
C PHE A 29 10.36 8.80 -1.53
N TYR A 30 9.37 8.49 -0.68
CA TYR A 30 9.46 8.80 0.75
C TYR A 30 10.55 8.02 1.48
N ILE A 31 10.75 6.75 1.14
CA ILE A 31 11.82 5.93 1.75
C ILE A 31 13.19 6.45 1.38
N ALA A 32 13.41 6.84 0.12
CA ALA A 32 14.63 7.48 -0.31
C ALA A 32 14.91 8.78 0.46
N MET A 33 13.88 9.63 0.60
CA MET A 33 13.96 10.88 1.35
C MET A 33 14.30 10.66 2.83
N ILE A 34 13.72 9.63 3.43
CA ILE A 34 13.91 9.32 4.83
C ILE A 34 15.30 8.75 5.10
N LEU A 35 15.79 7.86 4.24
CA LEU A 35 17.12 7.27 4.36
C LEU A 35 18.24 8.29 4.09
N ASN A 36 17.96 9.34 3.31
CA ASN A 36 18.90 10.42 3.06
C ASN A 36 18.92 11.44 4.21
N GLY A 37 19.29 11.01 5.41
CA GLY A 37 19.67 11.90 6.52
C GLY A 37 18.67 12.02 7.68
N ARG A 38 17.71 11.10 7.83
CA ARG A 38 16.78 11.12 8.99
C ARG A 38 17.10 10.12 10.10
N TYR A 39 17.99 9.17 9.84
CA TYR A 39 18.30 8.12 10.81
C TYR A 39 19.79 7.96 11.00
N SER A 40 20.22 7.74 12.24
CA SER A 40 21.59 7.46 12.61
C SER A 40 21.99 6.02 12.33
N SER A 41 21.04 5.10 12.33
CA SER A 41 21.27 3.68 12.09
C SER A 41 20.15 3.02 11.27
N ILE A 42 20.51 1.94 10.59
CA ILE A 42 19.56 1.09 9.85
C ILE A 42 18.51 0.49 10.82
N LYS A 43 18.94 0.15 12.04
CA LYS A 43 18.05 -0.36 13.09
C LYS A 43 16.95 0.63 13.45
N ASP A 44 17.30 1.92 13.63
CA ASP A 44 16.32 2.97 13.95
C ASP A 44 15.33 3.18 12.80
N PHE A 45 15.80 3.08 11.56
CA PHE A 45 14.94 3.10 10.39
C PHE A 45 13.93 1.94 10.44
N TRP A 46 14.37 0.70 10.65
CA TRP A 46 13.47 -0.46 10.68
C TRP A 46 12.48 -0.40 11.84
N ILE A 47 12.92 -0.04 13.04
CA ILE A 47 12.04 0.17 14.20
C ILE A 47 10.98 1.23 13.87
N ASN A 48 11.38 2.34 13.28
CA ASN A 48 10.45 3.41 12.92
C ASN A 48 9.44 2.97 11.86
N ARG A 49 9.84 2.16 10.86
CA ARG A 49 8.93 1.61 9.85
C ARG A 49 7.97 0.60 10.46
N PHE A 50 8.44 -0.30 11.31
CA PHE A 50 7.59 -1.23 12.05
C PHE A 50 6.55 -0.50 12.90
N LEU A 51 6.97 0.49 13.70
CA LEU A 51 6.07 1.31 14.49
C LEU A 51 5.12 2.19 13.65
N ARG A 52 5.40 2.41 12.37
CA ARG A 52 4.48 3.08 11.44
C ARG A 52 3.29 2.21 11.05
N LEU A 53 3.51 0.92 10.83
CA LEU A 53 2.53 0.02 10.25
C LEU A 53 1.86 -0.87 11.31
N TYR A 54 2.65 -1.49 12.16
CA TYR A 54 2.19 -2.57 13.04
C TYR A 54 1.10 -2.19 14.04
N PRO A 55 1.13 -1.02 14.73
CA PRO A 55 0.13 -0.70 15.74
C PRO A 55 -1.30 -0.60 15.21
N ALA A 56 -1.52 0.05 14.08
CA ALA A 56 -2.85 0.11 13.45
C ALA A 56 -3.25 -1.26 12.90
N TYR A 57 -2.31 -1.99 12.28
CA TYR A 57 -2.56 -3.33 11.79
C TYR A 57 -3.02 -4.28 12.89
N ILE A 58 -2.30 -4.36 14.02
CA ILE A 58 -2.62 -5.33 15.07
C ILE A 58 -3.97 -5.01 15.75
N VAL A 59 -4.34 -3.75 15.88
CA VAL A 59 -5.66 -3.36 16.39
C VAL A 59 -6.77 -3.88 15.48
N ILE A 60 -6.68 -3.66 14.18
CA ILE A 60 -7.70 -4.10 13.21
C ILE A 60 -7.69 -5.63 13.07
N ALA A 61 -6.51 -6.25 13.04
CA ALA A 61 -6.38 -7.70 13.03
C ALA A 61 -7.00 -8.35 14.28
N SER A 62 -6.81 -7.73 15.47
CA SER A 62 -7.44 -8.20 16.72
C SER A 62 -8.96 -8.07 16.67
N ILE A 63 -9.50 -6.99 16.10
CA ILE A 63 -10.95 -6.83 15.91
C ILE A 63 -11.47 -7.95 15.01
N ASN A 64 -10.84 -8.20 13.85
CA ASN A 64 -11.23 -9.29 12.95
C ASN A 64 -11.10 -10.68 13.63
N LEU A 65 -10.09 -10.89 14.46
CA LEU A 65 -9.95 -12.13 15.22
C LEU A 65 -11.11 -12.31 16.19
N ILE A 66 -11.46 -11.28 16.96
CA ILE A 66 -12.58 -11.32 17.92
C ILE A 66 -13.91 -11.62 17.18
N ILE A 67 -14.14 -10.96 16.03
CA ILE A 67 -15.34 -11.23 15.23
C ILE A 67 -15.41 -12.71 14.81
N ASN A 68 -14.29 -13.26 14.33
CA ASN A 68 -14.22 -14.67 13.94
C ASN A 68 -14.37 -15.66 15.12
N LEU A 69 -14.12 -15.22 16.35
CA LEU A 69 -14.37 -16.03 17.55
C LEU A 69 -15.84 -16.01 17.97
N ILE A 70 -16.55 -14.89 17.72
CA ILE A 70 -17.97 -14.73 18.05
C ILE A 70 -18.85 -15.38 16.96
N ASP A 71 -18.53 -15.12 15.69
CA ASP A 71 -19.20 -15.73 14.55
C ASP A 71 -18.18 -16.63 13.83
N PRO A 72 -18.20 -17.95 14.12
CA PRO A 72 -17.19 -18.87 13.64
C PRO A 72 -17.13 -18.93 12.12
N GLY A 73 -16.19 -18.19 11.58
CA GLY A 73 -15.87 -18.16 10.16
C GLY A 73 -14.79 -19.17 9.79
N GLN A 74 -14.13 -18.93 8.67
CA GLN A 74 -13.12 -19.83 8.11
C GLN A 74 -11.88 -20.01 9.01
N LEU A 75 -11.54 -19.01 9.86
CA LEU A 75 -10.30 -19.04 10.66
C LEU A 75 -10.20 -20.23 11.64
N GLN A 76 -11.32 -20.81 12.08
CA GLN A 76 -11.31 -21.99 12.94
C GLN A 76 -10.64 -23.19 12.27
N ASN A 77 -10.69 -23.27 10.97
CA ASN A 77 -10.10 -24.36 10.19
C ASN A 77 -8.58 -24.27 10.07
N ILE A 78 -7.94 -23.17 10.55
CA ILE A 78 -6.48 -23.01 10.46
C ILE A 78 -5.76 -24.19 11.12
N PHE A 79 -6.26 -24.71 12.25
CA PHE A 79 -5.65 -25.80 12.97
C PHE A 79 -5.85 -27.17 12.31
N ASN A 80 -6.75 -27.25 11.32
CA ASN A 80 -7.00 -28.48 10.55
C ASN A 80 -6.05 -28.63 9.34
N PHE A 81 -5.25 -27.59 9.06
CA PHE A 81 -4.29 -27.62 7.97
C PHE A 81 -3.00 -28.37 8.34
N PRO A 82 -2.18 -28.72 7.33
CA PRO A 82 -0.84 -29.22 7.58
C PRO A 82 -0.05 -28.27 8.49
N PRO A 83 0.74 -28.77 9.45
CA PRO A 83 1.39 -27.92 10.47
C PRO A 83 2.20 -26.75 9.92
N LEU A 84 2.85 -26.95 8.77
CA LEU A 84 3.61 -25.89 8.10
C LEU A 84 2.70 -24.73 7.66
N LEU A 85 1.53 -25.02 7.08
CA LEU A 85 0.58 -24.00 6.66
C LEU A 85 -0.05 -23.29 7.85
N SER A 86 -0.45 -24.03 8.87
CA SER A 86 -1.00 -23.46 10.12
C SER A 86 0.01 -22.51 10.77
N SER A 87 1.27 -22.95 10.90
CA SER A 87 2.34 -22.12 11.47
C SER A 87 2.60 -20.87 10.63
N TYR A 88 2.61 -21.00 9.29
CA TYR A 88 2.73 -19.85 8.39
C TYR A 88 1.58 -18.86 8.59
N LEU A 89 0.32 -19.32 8.61
CA LEU A 89 -0.83 -18.44 8.77
C LEU A 89 -0.85 -17.74 10.13
N ILE A 90 -0.50 -18.44 11.21
CA ILE A 90 -0.38 -17.83 12.55
C ILE A 90 0.73 -16.78 12.53
N PHE A 91 1.91 -17.12 12.02
CA PHE A 91 3.05 -16.22 11.95
C PHE A 91 2.74 -14.96 11.13
N THR A 92 2.22 -15.12 9.91
CA THR A 92 1.97 -13.99 9.01
C THR A 92 0.85 -13.08 9.53
N ASN A 93 -0.21 -13.62 10.14
CA ASN A 93 -1.25 -12.85 10.77
C ASN A 93 -0.77 -12.09 12.03
N ALA A 94 0.14 -12.69 12.81
CA ALA A 94 0.69 -12.05 13.99
C ALA A 94 1.74 -10.96 13.67
N THR A 95 2.54 -11.18 12.64
CA THR A 95 3.70 -10.31 12.34
C THR A 95 3.51 -9.36 11.16
N MET A 96 2.47 -9.57 10.32
CA MET A 96 2.26 -8.84 9.07
C MET A 96 3.30 -9.19 7.96
N LEU A 97 4.31 -10.02 8.28
CA LEU A 97 5.36 -10.40 7.34
C LEU A 97 4.88 -11.50 6.39
N PHE A 98 5.32 -11.43 5.13
CA PHE A 98 5.06 -12.45 4.10
C PHE A 98 3.58 -12.72 3.80
N GLN A 99 2.69 -11.74 4.01
CA GLN A 99 1.27 -11.91 3.67
C GLN A 99 1.05 -12.03 2.15
N ASP A 100 1.92 -11.45 1.35
CA ASP A 100 1.97 -11.59 -0.10
C ASP A 100 2.18 -13.05 -0.55
N VAL A 101 2.93 -13.84 0.22
CA VAL A 101 3.20 -15.26 -0.10
C VAL A 101 1.91 -16.10 -0.10
N ALA A 102 0.88 -15.72 0.68
CA ALA A 102 -0.43 -16.40 0.67
C ALA A 102 -1.10 -16.41 -0.71
N MET A 103 -0.69 -15.53 -1.61
CA MET A 103 -1.18 -15.44 -2.98
C MET A 103 -0.46 -16.38 -3.97
N PHE A 104 0.60 -17.07 -3.52
CA PHE A 104 1.43 -17.96 -4.36
C PHE A 104 1.40 -19.41 -3.87
N ILE A 105 0.74 -19.68 -2.75
CA ILE A 105 0.64 -21.01 -2.17
C ILE A 105 -0.80 -21.49 -2.12
N GLY A 106 -1.00 -22.80 -2.21
CA GLY A 106 -2.30 -23.44 -2.17
C GLY A 106 -2.22 -24.85 -1.63
N LEU A 107 -3.38 -25.41 -1.28
CA LEU A 107 -3.55 -26.81 -0.91
C LEU A 107 -3.99 -27.59 -2.14
N GLN A 108 -3.22 -28.62 -2.50
CA GLN A 108 -3.54 -29.62 -3.52
C GLN A 108 -3.32 -31.00 -2.92
N GLU A 109 -4.36 -31.81 -2.88
CA GLU A 109 -4.32 -33.17 -2.29
C GLU A 109 -3.79 -33.19 -0.83
N GLY A 110 -4.14 -32.16 -0.04
CA GLY A 110 -3.67 -32.02 1.33
C GLY A 110 -2.22 -31.56 1.52
N HIS A 111 -1.50 -31.30 0.45
CA HIS A 111 -0.12 -30.82 0.48
C HIS A 111 -0.01 -29.36 0.08
N LEU A 112 0.88 -28.64 0.75
CA LEU A 112 1.21 -27.24 0.40
C LEU A 112 2.06 -27.22 -0.87
N LYS A 113 1.58 -26.52 -1.90
CA LYS A 113 2.27 -26.36 -3.19
C LYS A 113 2.24 -24.91 -3.65
N PHE A 114 3.19 -24.53 -4.50
CA PHE A 114 3.09 -23.29 -5.26
C PHE A 114 2.00 -23.39 -6.31
N VAL A 115 1.14 -22.36 -6.37
CA VAL A 115 0.04 -22.28 -7.33
C VAL A 115 0.26 -21.10 -8.29
N LYS A 116 -0.18 -21.24 -9.54
CA LYS A 116 -0.12 -20.15 -10.51
C LYS A 116 -1.14 -19.06 -10.21
N ASN A 117 -2.31 -19.46 -9.75
CA ASN A 117 -3.39 -18.59 -9.34
C ASN A 117 -3.84 -19.03 -7.93
N PHE A 118 -3.92 -18.09 -7.01
CA PHE A 118 -4.32 -18.37 -5.62
C PHE A 118 -5.77 -18.86 -5.51
N LEU A 119 -6.60 -18.63 -6.53
CA LEU A 119 -7.96 -19.16 -6.60
C LEU A 119 -8.01 -20.65 -6.95
N ASP A 120 -6.92 -21.25 -7.46
CA ASP A 120 -6.83 -22.68 -7.79
C ASP A 120 -6.68 -23.56 -6.53
N SER A 121 -6.47 -22.94 -5.35
CA SER A 121 -6.44 -23.64 -4.07
C SER A 121 -7.84 -23.82 -3.50
N ASN A 122 -8.13 -24.98 -2.93
CA ASN A 122 -9.39 -25.23 -2.24
C ASN A 122 -9.13 -25.72 -0.80
N PRO A 123 -9.38 -24.87 0.22
CA PRO A 123 -9.81 -23.46 0.13
C PRO A 123 -8.67 -22.49 -0.29
N PRO A 124 -8.99 -21.31 -0.82
CA PRO A 124 -7.99 -20.28 -1.10
C PRO A 124 -7.33 -19.76 0.17
N ILE A 125 -6.00 -19.83 0.24
CA ILE A 125 -5.24 -19.57 1.48
C ILE A 125 -5.37 -18.13 1.97
N PHE A 126 -5.45 -17.15 1.06
CA PHE A 126 -5.59 -15.73 1.42
C PHE A 126 -6.82 -15.41 2.27
N GLN A 127 -7.87 -16.25 2.23
CA GLN A 127 -9.09 -16.09 3.02
C GLN A 127 -8.86 -16.29 4.52
N TYR A 128 -7.73 -16.91 4.90
CA TYR A 128 -7.30 -17.13 6.28
C TYR A 128 -6.39 -16.02 6.81
N LEU A 129 -6.14 -15.00 6.02
CA LEU A 129 -5.53 -13.76 6.51
C LEU A 129 -6.58 -12.95 7.29
N LEU A 130 -6.20 -12.41 8.45
CA LEU A 130 -7.05 -11.53 9.24
C LEU A 130 -7.43 -10.26 8.47
N ILE A 131 -6.51 -9.76 7.68
CA ILE A 131 -6.69 -8.62 6.79
C ILE A 131 -6.20 -9.02 5.39
N PRO A 132 -7.06 -9.60 4.53
CA PRO A 132 -6.61 -10.16 3.24
C PRO A 132 -5.91 -9.16 2.32
N GLN A 133 -6.30 -7.90 2.32
CA GLN A 133 -5.63 -6.85 1.51
C GLN A 133 -4.24 -6.46 2.02
N ALA A 134 -3.88 -6.81 3.26
CA ALA A 134 -2.57 -6.48 3.84
C ALA A 134 -1.38 -7.23 3.19
N TRP A 135 -1.63 -8.06 2.14
CA TRP A 135 -0.56 -8.58 1.29
C TRP A 135 0.35 -7.47 0.75
N THR A 136 -0.18 -6.25 0.49
CA THR A 136 0.63 -5.10 0.06
C THR A 136 1.64 -4.67 1.12
N LEU A 137 1.30 -4.83 2.41
CA LEU A 137 2.23 -4.56 3.52
C LEU A 137 3.36 -5.58 3.53
N GLY A 138 3.11 -6.85 3.14
CA GLY A 138 4.16 -7.85 2.97
C GLY A 138 5.20 -7.40 1.95
N ILE A 139 4.76 -6.90 0.79
CA ILE A 139 5.65 -6.32 -0.25
C ILE A 139 6.35 -5.06 0.26
N GLU A 140 5.60 -4.14 0.88
CA GLU A 140 6.16 -2.88 1.39
C GLU A 140 7.24 -3.11 2.45
N ILE A 141 7.00 -4.02 3.40
CA ILE A 141 7.97 -4.36 4.43
C ILE A 141 9.20 -5.04 3.81
N SER A 142 9.00 -5.92 2.85
CA SER A 142 10.11 -6.56 2.11
C SER A 142 10.98 -5.51 1.41
N PHE A 143 10.35 -4.48 0.81
CA PHE A 143 11.09 -3.33 0.28
C PHE A 143 11.81 -2.54 1.40
N TYR A 144 11.19 -2.31 2.57
CA TYR A 144 11.85 -1.63 3.70
C TYR A 144 13.06 -2.39 4.23
N LEU A 145 13.03 -3.72 4.19
CA LEU A 145 14.19 -4.53 4.56
C LEU A 145 15.33 -4.40 3.55
N LEU A 146 15.01 -4.33 2.26
CA LEU A 146 15.98 -4.19 1.17
C LEU A 146 16.50 -2.76 1.00
N ALA A 147 15.67 -1.75 1.24
CA ALA A 147 15.98 -0.35 0.94
C ALA A 147 17.32 0.13 1.56
N PRO A 148 17.61 -0.05 2.86
CA PRO A 148 18.89 0.39 3.40
C PRO A 148 20.10 -0.26 2.71
N LEU A 149 19.98 -1.54 2.32
CA LEU A 149 21.05 -2.28 1.64
C LEU A 149 21.29 -1.72 0.23
N LEU A 150 20.24 -1.29 -0.46
CA LEU A 150 20.32 -0.66 -1.77
C LEU A 150 20.89 0.75 -1.68
N PHE A 151 20.50 1.52 -0.65
CA PHE A 151 20.92 2.92 -0.46
C PHE A 151 22.31 3.09 0.14
N CYS A 152 22.82 2.13 0.92
CA CYS A 152 24.22 2.13 1.42
C CYS A 152 25.26 2.02 0.30
N ARG A 153 24.81 1.75 -0.95
CA ARG A 153 25.65 1.59 -2.12
C ARG A 153 25.53 2.78 -3.07
N LYS A 154 26.47 2.91 -4.00
CA LYS A 154 26.43 4.00 -5.01
C LYS A 154 25.14 3.93 -5.84
N PHE A 155 24.58 5.05 -6.20
CA PHE A 155 23.36 5.19 -7.01
C PHE A 155 23.27 4.28 -8.24
N LYS A 156 24.43 3.89 -8.83
CA LYS A 156 24.48 2.96 -9.97
C LYS A 156 23.78 1.62 -9.69
N TYR A 157 23.79 1.13 -8.45
CA TYR A 157 23.14 -0.13 -8.10
C TYR A 157 21.61 -0.02 -8.12
N ILE A 158 21.06 1.16 -7.81
CA ILE A 158 19.61 1.43 -7.91
C ILE A 158 19.17 1.25 -9.36
N TYR A 159 19.92 1.79 -10.34
CA TYR A 159 19.61 1.62 -11.76
C TYR A 159 19.75 0.15 -12.20
N ILE A 160 20.74 -0.59 -11.70
CA ILE A 160 20.91 -2.01 -12.02
C ILE A 160 19.69 -2.82 -11.52
N PHE A 161 19.28 -2.63 -10.27
CA PHE A 161 18.11 -3.31 -9.72
C PHE A 161 16.81 -2.87 -10.39
N PHE A 162 16.70 -1.60 -10.76
CA PHE A 162 15.57 -1.09 -11.54
C PHE A 162 15.47 -1.79 -12.90
N LEU A 163 16.57 -1.85 -13.65
CA LEU A 163 16.61 -2.55 -14.94
C LEU A 163 16.34 -4.05 -14.80
N PHE A 164 16.88 -4.69 -13.77
CA PHE A 164 16.61 -6.10 -13.49
C PHE A 164 15.13 -6.35 -13.24
N SER A 165 14.49 -5.53 -12.41
CA SER A 165 13.04 -5.61 -12.15
C SER A 165 12.21 -5.33 -13.42
N LEU A 166 12.61 -4.35 -14.24
CA LEU A 166 11.96 -4.10 -15.54
C LEU A 166 12.09 -5.31 -16.49
N ILE A 167 13.24 -5.97 -16.51
CA ILE A 167 13.45 -7.18 -17.33
C ILE A 167 12.49 -8.29 -16.87
N ILE A 168 12.32 -8.47 -15.55
CA ILE A 168 11.35 -9.42 -15.00
C ILE A 168 9.93 -9.04 -15.45
N ARG A 169 9.53 -7.79 -15.34
CA ARG A 169 8.21 -7.29 -15.76
C ARG A 169 7.98 -7.53 -17.25
N LEU A 170 8.93 -7.21 -18.09
CA LEU A 170 8.86 -7.47 -19.54
C LEU A 170 8.82 -8.97 -19.88
N TYR A 171 9.57 -9.80 -19.13
CA TYR A 171 9.52 -11.24 -19.29
C TYR A 171 8.14 -11.80 -18.94
N LEU A 172 7.52 -11.36 -17.83
CA LEU A 172 6.17 -11.77 -17.43
C LEU A 172 5.14 -11.33 -18.46
N LEU A 173 5.22 -10.09 -18.92
CA LEU A 173 4.34 -9.55 -19.97
C LEU A 173 4.44 -10.36 -21.25
N ARG A 174 5.66 -10.60 -21.74
CA ARG A 174 5.89 -11.34 -23.00
C ARG A 174 5.41 -12.80 -22.96
N ASN A 175 5.40 -13.40 -21.76
CA ASN A 175 4.97 -14.79 -21.58
C ASN A 175 3.49 -14.92 -21.17
N GLY A 176 2.69 -13.85 -21.25
CA GLY A 176 1.28 -13.86 -20.87
C GLY A 176 1.04 -14.19 -19.40
N LYS A 177 2.01 -13.83 -18.51
CA LYS A 177 1.94 -14.08 -17.06
C LYS A 177 1.65 -12.78 -16.29
N MET A 178 0.91 -11.85 -16.90
CA MET A 178 0.50 -10.60 -16.25
C MET A 178 -0.86 -10.73 -15.54
N ASP A 179 -1.25 -11.97 -15.18
CA ASP A 179 -2.42 -12.24 -14.37
C ASP A 179 -2.08 -12.12 -12.87
N ASP A 180 -3.11 -11.86 -12.06
CA ASP A 180 -2.99 -11.89 -10.60
C ASP A 180 -2.62 -13.33 -10.14
N PRO A 181 -1.56 -13.53 -9.34
CA PRO A 181 -0.82 -12.56 -8.51
C PRO A 181 0.46 -11.99 -9.13
N TRP A 182 0.87 -12.42 -10.30
CA TRP A 182 2.20 -12.14 -10.87
C TRP A 182 2.38 -10.69 -11.33
N ASN A 183 1.29 -10.03 -11.75
CA ASN A 183 1.31 -8.68 -12.30
C ASN A 183 1.60 -7.59 -11.25
N TYR A 184 1.04 -7.70 -10.01
CA TYR A 184 1.15 -6.64 -9.00
C TYR A 184 1.34 -7.12 -7.55
N ARG A 185 1.46 -8.47 -7.32
CA ARG A 185 1.73 -9.03 -5.97
C ARG A 185 3.11 -9.67 -5.86
N PHE A 186 3.90 -9.63 -6.92
CA PHE A 186 5.22 -10.24 -6.97
C PHE A 186 6.31 -9.19 -6.75
N LEU A 187 6.93 -9.17 -5.57
CA LEU A 187 7.94 -8.17 -5.18
C LEU A 187 9.01 -7.91 -6.26
N PRO A 188 9.62 -8.92 -6.93
CA PRO A 188 10.62 -8.66 -7.97
C PRO A 188 10.08 -7.86 -9.16
N ASN A 189 8.79 -7.96 -9.46
CA ASN A 189 8.10 -7.16 -10.47
C ASN A 189 7.82 -5.74 -9.97
N GLU A 190 7.36 -5.61 -8.72
CA GLU A 190 6.98 -4.35 -8.10
C GLU A 190 8.16 -3.49 -7.67
N LEU A 191 9.33 -4.08 -7.52
CA LEU A 191 10.56 -3.38 -7.15
C LEU A 191 10.89 -2.23 -8.13
N ALA A 192 10.56 -2.38 -9.42
CA ALA A 192 10.72 -1.31 -10.41
C ALA A 192 9.95 -0.04 -10.02
N LEU A 193 8.73 -0.18 -9.50
CA LEU A 193 7.91 0.98 -9.12
C LEU A 193 8.43 1.66 -7.86
N PHE A 194 8.86 0.90 -6.85
CA PHE A 194 9.54 1.47 -5.70
C PHE A 194 10.82 2.22 -6.13
N LEU A 195 11.63 1.62 -7.01
CA LEU A 195 12.88 2.23 -7.48
C LEU A 195 12.64 3.41 -8.41
N LEU A 196 11.53 3.43 -9.15
CA LEU A 196 11.10 4.60 -9.91
C LEU A 196 10.85 5.80 -8.98
N GLY A 197 10.20 5.56 -7.83
CA GLY A 197 10.04 6.56 -6.77
C GLY A 197 11.36 7.03 -6.17
N VAL A 198 12.32 6.12 -5.98
CA VAL A 198 13.67 6.44 -5.54
C VAL A 198 14.40 7.34 -6.53
N ILE A 199 14.29 7.04 -7.82
CA ILE A 199 14.86 7.85 -8.91
C ILE A 199 14.23 9.24 -8.90
N SER A 200 12.91 9.31 -8.74
CA SER A 200 12.17 10.57 -8.59
C SER A 200 12.71 11.42 -7.42
N TYR A 201 12.96 10.81 -6.26
CA TYR A 201 13.60 11.51 -5.14
C TYR A 201 15.02 11.98 -5.47
N SER A 202 15.80 11.21 -6.22
CA SER A 202 17.15 11.63 -6.64
C SER A 202 17.12 12.88 -7.53
N ILE A 203 16.07 13.06 -8.32
CA ILE A 203 15.82 14.28 -9.09
C ILE A 203 15.46 15.42 -8.15
N TYR A 204 14.49 15.18 -7.22
CA TYR A 204 14.10 16.17 -6.21
C TYR A 204 15.29 16.72 -5.44
N SER A 205 16.21 15.88 -5.01
CA SER A 205 17.39 16.26 -4.20
C SER A 205 18.40 17.15 -4.95
N LYS A 206 18.31 17.23 -6.29
CA LYS A 206 19.21 18.03 -7.15
C LYS A 206 18.58 19.33 -7.62
N ILE A 207 17.25 19.49 -7.48
CA ILE A 207 16.56 20.71 -7.90
C ILE A 207 16.70 21.77 -6.81
N ASP A 208 17.17 22.96 -7.18
CA ASP A 208 17.15 24.12 -6.31
C ASP A 208 15.77 24.80 -6.34
N PHE A 209 14.87 24.31 -5.47
CA PHE A 209 13.52 24.85 -5.38
C PHE A 209 13.46 26.29 -4.85
N LEU A 210 14.49 26.74 -4.16
CA LEU A 210 14.54 28.13 -3.65
C LEU A 210 14.88 29.14 -4.75
N LYS A 211 15.63 28.73 -5.76
CA LYS A 211 16.05 29.62 -6.85
C LYS A 211 14.90 30.06 -7.76
N TYR A 212 13.88 29.23 -7.95
CA TYR A 212 12.75 29.48 -8.87
C TYR A 212 11.42 29.14 -8.21
N VAL A 213 11.12 29.76 -7.07
CA VAL A 213 9.96 29.39 -6.23
C VAL A 213 8.64 29.44 -6.98
N ALA A 214 8.36 30.56 -7.68
CA ALA A 214 7.08 30.73 -8.39
C ALA A 214 6.91 29.68 -9.52
N ILE A 215 7.93 29.51 -10.36
CA ILE A 215 7.91 28.53 -11.46
C ILE A 215 7.73 27.10 -10.90
N ASN A 216 8.44 26.76 -9.83
CA ASN A 216 8.33 25.43 -9.22
C ASN A 216 6.95 25.18 -8.62
N GLN A 217 6.29 26.20 -8.07
CA GLN A 217 4.91 26.09 -7.58
C GLN A 217 3.91 25.87 -8.72
N ASP A 218 4.06 26.61 -9.82
CA ASP A 218 3.16 26.48 -10.98
C ASP A 218 3.33 25.11 -11.68
N ILE A 219 4.56 24.61 -11.79
CA ILE A 219 4.84 23.26 -12.26
C ILE A 219 4.19 22.22 -11.30
N GLY A 220 4.30 22.42 -9.99
CA GLY A 220 3.67 21.57 -8.99
C GLY A 220 2.14 21.51 -9.13
N LYS A 221 1.49 22.66 -9.31
CA LYS A 221 0.04 22.75 -9.58
C LYS A 221 -0.32 22.06 -10.89
N LEU A 222 0.45 22.26 -11.94
CA LEU A 222 0.25 21.60 -13.24
C LEU A 222 0.30 20.08 -13.08
N PHE A 223 1.35 19.53 -12.50
CA PHE A 223 1.46 18.07 -12.30
C PHE A 223 0.35 17.53 -11.42
N LEU A 224 -0.02 18.23 -10.34
CA LEU A 224 -1.13 17.82 -9.48
C LEU A 224 -2.44 17.77 -10.28
N THR A 225 -2.73 18.79 -11.09
CA THR A 225 -3.91 18.82 -11.96
C THR A 225 -3.88 17.70 -13.00
N LEU A 226 -2.72 17.44 -13.61
CA LEU A 226 -2.56 16.36 -14.59
C LEU A 226 -2.76 14.99 -13.95
N VAL A 227 -2.20 14.73 -12.76
CA VAL A 227 -2.37 13.45 -12.02
C VAL A 227 -3.84 13.27 -11.64
N ILE A 228 -4.48 14.27 -11.06
CA ILE A 228 -5.90 14.21 -10.69
C ILE A 228 -6.76 14.02 -11.95
N GLY A 229 -6.54 14.81 -12.99
CA GLY A 229 -7.25 14.68 -14.26
C GLY A 229 -7.07 13.30 -14.88
N TYR A 230 -5.84 12.75 -14.87
CA TYR A 230 -5.57 11.42 -15.37
C TYR A 230 -6.34 10.34 -14.60
N ILE A 231 -6.43 10.46 -13.26
CA ILE A 231 -7.20 9.54 -12.41
C ILE A 231 -8.70 9.57 -12.79
N PHE A 232 -9.27 10.75 -12.98
CA PHE A 232 -10.69 10.89 -13.32
C PHE A 232 -11.02 10.40 -14.74
N PHE A 233 -10.13 10.68 -15.71
CA PHE A 233 -10.36 10.31 -17.11
C PHE A 233 -9.84 8.91 -17.46
N PHE A 234 -9.13 8.23 -16.56
CA PHE A 234 -8.52 6.92 -16.79
C PHE A 234 -9.48 5.88 -17.40
N PRO A 235 -10.75 5.73 -16.93
CA PRO A 235 -11.70 4.77 -17.53
C PRO A 235 -12.03 5.09 -18.99
N ASN A 236 -12.02 6.38 -19.36
CA ASN A 236 -12.43 6.86 -20.67
C ASN A 236 -11.28 6.92 -21.70
N ILE A 237 -10.04 6.68 -21.27
CA ILE A 237 -8.89 6.67 -22.18
C ILE A 237 -8.93 5.38 -23.01
N SER A 238 -9.07 5.53 -24.35
CA SER A 238 -9.06 4.42 -25.29
C SER A 238 -7.63 4.00 -25.60
N ALA A 239 -7.01 3.24 -24.68
CA ALA A 239 -5.68 2.68 -24.84
C ALA A 239 -5.59 1.36 -24.10
N ASP A 240 -4.55 0.57 -24.41
CA ASP A 240 -4.23 -0.65 -23.69
C ASP A 240 -4.07 -0.37 -22.17
N TYR A 241 -4.54 -1.33 -21.33
CA TYR A 241 -4.60 -1.13 -19.89
C TYR A 241 -3.22 -0.96 -19.27
N ASP A 242 -2.25 -1.77 -19.68
CA ASP A 242 -0.88 -1.71 -19.15
C ASP A 242 -0.16 -0.43 -19.63
N LEU A 243 -0.46 0.02 -20.85
CA LEU A 243 0.05 1.30 -21.36
C LEU A 243 -0.47 2.47 -20.53
N LYS A 244 -1.79 2.48 -20.19
CA LYS A 244 -2.37 3.50 -19.33
C LYS A 244 -1.72 3.51 -17.95
N LYS A 245 -1.49 2.35 -17.35
CA LYS A 245 -0.79 2.20 -16.07
C LYS A 245 0.62 2.77 -16.15
N GLY A 246 1.37 2.39 -17.19
CA GLY A 246 2.74 2.88 -17.41
C GLY A 246 2.82 4.41 -17.51
N ILE A 247 1.91 5.03 -18.27
CA ILE A 247 1.81 6.49 -18.39
C ILE A 247 1.51 7.12 -17.01
N PHE A 248 0.59 6.55 -16.25
CA PHE A 248 0.27 7.03 -14.91
C PHE A 248 1.49 7.01 -13.97
N TYR A 249 2.26 5.91 -13.95
CA TYR A 249 3.44 5.81 -13.08
C TYR A 249 4.54 6.78 -13.48
N LEU A 250 4.75 6.98 -14.77
CA LEU A 250 5.71 7.98 -15.27
C LEU A 250 5.26 9.41 -14.93
N LEU A 251 3.98 9.72 -15.11
CA LEU A 251 3.41 11.01 -14.74
C LEU A 251 3.56 11.27 -13.24
N LEU A 252 3.26 10.26 -12.42
CA LEU A 252 3.39 10.33 -10.97
C LEU A 252 4.87 10.53 -10.57
N ALA A 253 5.78 9.73 -11.10
CA ALA A 253 7.20 9.80 -10.74
C ALA A 253 7.86 11.11 -11.18
N THR A 254 7.51 11.64 -12.36
CA THR A 254 8.04 12.92 -12.83
C THR A 254 7.43 14.12 -12.11
N GLY A 255 6.16 14.02 -11.71
CA GLY A 255 5.45 15.06 -10.98
C GLY A 255 5.77 15.11 -9.48
N MET A 256 6.13 13.96 -8.85
CA MET A 256 6.37 13.84 -7.41
C MET A 256 7.30 14.91 -6.82
N PRO A 257 8.46 15.25 -7.43
CA PRO A 257 9.34 16.29 -6.90
C PRO A 257 8.65 17.63 -6.71
N PHE A 258 7.83 18.03 -7.66
CA PHE A 258 7.13 19.31 -7.67
C PHE A 258 5.87 19.29 -6.80
N ILE A 259 5.08 18.21 -6.87
CA ILE A 259 3.88 18.03 -6.04
C ILE A 259 4.29 17.98 -4.57
N PHE A 260 5.33 17.22 -4.22
CA PHE A 260 5.84 17.16 -2.85
C PHE A 260 6.30 18.54 -2.35
N ASN A 261 7.05 19.29 -3.19
CA ASN A 261 7.48 20.64 -2.82
C ASN A 261 6.30 21.60 -2.61
N LEU A 262 5.22 21.44 -3.38
CA LEU A 262 3.99 22.23 -3.27
C LEU A 262 3.24 21.91 -1.96
N SER A 263 3.15 20.63 -1.55
CA SER A 263 2.23 20.17 -0.50
C SER A 263 2.90 19.88 0.84
N LYS A 264 4.23 19.73 0.93
CA LYS A 264 4.97 19.28 2.11
C LYS A 264 4.68 20.04 3.41
N ASP A 265 4.32 21.32 3.32
CA ASP A 265 4.03 22.18 4.45
C ASP A 265 2.51 22.35 4.69
N ASN A 266 1.67 21.76 3.86
CA ASN A 266 0.22 21.82 3.98
C ASN A 266 -0.28 20.83 5.06
N LYS A 267 -0.91 21.39 6.10
CA LYS A 267 -1.42 20.58 7.23
C LYS A 267 -2.61 19.71 6.84
N VAL A 268 -3.46 20.17 5.92
CA VAL A 268 -4.64 19.42 5.44
C VAL A 268 -4.18 18.22 4.61
N ASP A 269 -3.26 18.43 3.67
CA ASP A 269 -2.67 17.36 2.85
C ASP A 269 -2.02 16.29 3.74
N ARG A 270 -1.25 16.73 4.74
CA ARG A 270 -0.63 15.82 5.71
C ARG A 270 -1.68 14.99 6.46
N PHE A 271 -2.75 15.62 6.96
CA PHE A 271 -3.81 14.93 7.69
C PHE A 271 -4.52 13.89 6.81
N ILE A 272 -4.86 14.25 5.56
CA ILE A 272 -5.47 13.32 4.58
C ILE A 272 -4.51 12.15 4.32
N GLY A 273 -3.23 12.43 4.12
CA GLY A 273 -2.22 11.40 3.92
C GLY A 273 -2.04 10.46 5.12
N GLU A 274 -2.17 10.99 6.35
CA GLU A 274 -2.12 10.18 7.57
C GLU A 274 -3.33 9.26 7.71
N LEU A 275 -4.52 9.65 7.23
CA LEU A 275 -5.72 8.81 7.24
C LEU A 275 -5.71 7.68 6.20
N SER A 276 -4.90 7.78 5.16
CA SER A 276 -4.90 6.82 4.05
C SER A 276 -4.62 5.38 4.51
N TYR A 277 -3.70 5.19 5.42
CA TYR A 277 -3.34 3.88 5.94
C TYR A 277 -4.43 3.24 6.84
N PRO A 278 -4.99 3.93 7.85
CA PRO A 278 -6.15 3.42 8.57
C PRO A 278 -7.33 3.10 7.66
N ILE A 279 -7.67 3.97 6.70
CA ILE A 279 -8.75 3.71 5.72
C ILE A 279 -8.49 2.41 4.97
N TYR A 280 -7.27 2.21 4.47
CA TYR A 280 -6.88 1.00 3.76
C TYR A 280 -7.06 -0.27 4.62
N LEU A 281 -6.66 -0.24 5.89
CA LEU A 281 -6.81 -1.38 6.79
C LEU A 281 -8.28 -1.67 7.15
N ILE A 282 -9.07 -0.62 7.43
CA ILE A 282 -10.47 -0.73 7.83
C ILE A 282 -11.32 -1.37 6.73
N TRP A 283 -10.97 -1.13 5.46
CA TRP A 283 -11.62 -1.78 4.33
C TRP A 283 -11.67 -3.31 4.44
N GLY A 284 -10.75 -3.93 5.16
CA GLY A 284 -10.71 -5.36 5.44
C GLY A 284 -11.46 -5.80 6.69
N LEU A 285 -12.16 -4.90 7.36
CA LEU A 285 -13.01 -5.30 8.49
C LEU A 285 -14.16 -6.18 8.00
N ARG A 286 -14.36 -7.30 8.69
CA ARG A 286 -15.44 -8.26 8.41
C ARG A 286 -16.79 -7.82 8.97
N ILE A 287 -16.83 -6.75 9.78
CA ILE A 287 -18.09 -6.16 10.23
C ILE A 287 -18.61 -5.26 9.12
N ASP A 288 -19.74 -5.61 8.59
CA ASP A 288 -20.50 -4.70 7.73
C ASP A 288 -21.39 -3.79 8.59
N PHE A 289 -20.76 -2.75 9.14
CA PHE A 289 -21.48 -1.73 9.91
C PHE A 289 -22.63 -1.09 9.11
N THR A 290 -22.44 -0.97 7.79
CA THR A 290 -23.46 -0.42 6.90
C THR A 290 -24.67 -1.32 6.87
N LYS A 291 -24.46 -2.62 6.69
CA LYS A 291 -25.55 -3.60 6.70
C LYS A 291 -26.28 -3.55 8.03
N MET A 292 -25.57 -3.59 9.15
CA MET A 292 -26.16 -3.56 10.49
C MET A 292 -27.02 -2.30 10.70
N ILE A 293 -26.53 -1.11 10.32
CA ILE A 293 -27.28 0.15 10.42
C ILE A 293 -28.48 0.14 9.47
N CYS A 294 -28.27 -0.23 8.22
CA CYS A 294 -29.32 -0.22 7.21
C CYS A 294 -30.47 -1.19 7.51
N ASP A 295 -30.16 -2.38 8.01
CA ASP A 295 -31.15 -3.37 8.43
C ASP A 295 -31.93 -2.87 9.66
N THR A 296 -31.26 -2.26 10.64
CA THR A 296 -31.90 -1.72 11.85
C THR A 296 -32.88 -0.58 11.51
N PHE A 297 -32.49 0.32 10.61
CA PHE A 297 -33.28 1.49 10.24
C PHE A 297 -34.08 1.32 8.94
N GLN A 298 -34.11 0.10 8.38
CA GLN A 298 -34.83 -0.26 7.12
C GLN A 298 -34.47 0.66 5.96
N ILE A 299 -33.18 1.07 5.84
CA ILE A 299 -32.70 1.95 4.80
C ILE A 299 -32.54 1.16 3.51
N THR A 300 -33.30 1.50 2.48
CA THR A 300 -33.28 0.83 1.17
C THR A 300 -32.54 1.62 0.09
N ASN A 301 -32.39 2.93 0.25
CA ASN A 301 -31.76 3.81 -0.73
C ASN A 301 -30.24 3.56 -0.80
N GLU A 302 -29.74 3.13 -1.98
CA GLU A 302 -28.32 2.79 -2.19
C GLU A 302 -27.36 3.99 -1.98
N ASN A 303 -27.79 5.21 -2.33
CA ASN A 303 -26.96 6.40 -2.09
C ASN A 303 -26.80 6.68 -0.59
N VAL A 304 -27.86 6.46 0.20
CA VAL A 304 -27.80 6.61 1.66
C VAL A 304 -26.92 5.51 2.27
N LYS A 305 -27.03 4.26 1.80
CA LYS A 305 -26.15 3.17 2.22
C LYS A 305 -24.70 3.51 1.92
N GLY A 306 -24.41 4.01 0.73
CA GLY A 306 -23.06 4.45 0.35
C GLY A 306 -22.53 5.57 1.26
N LEU A 307 -23.35 6.56 1.57
CA LEU A 307 -22.96 7.64 2.49
C LEU A 307 -22.65 7.11 3.89
N ILE A 308 -23.47 6.21 4.42
CA ILE A 308 -23.25 5.56 5.72
C ILE A 308 -21.93 4.77 5.69
N PHE A 309 -21.70 3.99 4.63
CA PHE A 309 -20.50 3.18 4.45
C PHE A 309 -19.22 4.04 4.49
N TYR A 310 -19.13 5.04 3.62
CA TYR A 310 -17.92 5.88 3.56
C TYR A 310 -17.74 6.74 4.81
N SER A 311 -18.82 7.22 5.41
CA SER A 311 -18.76 7.98 6.67
C SER A 311 -18.28 7.12 7.83
N SER A 312 -18.74 5.87 7.93
CA SER A 312 -18.29 4.95 8.99
C SER A 312 -16.82 4.59 8.86
N ILE A 313 -16.33 4.34 7.64
CA ILE A 313 -14.90 4.11 7.38
C ILE A 313 -14.08 5.33 7.79
N LEU A 314 -14.50 6.52 7.41
CA LEU A 314 -13.79 7.76 7.75
C LEU A 314 -13.75 8.00 9.25
N LEU A 315 -14.86 7.83 9.96
CA LEU A 315 -14.93 7.99 11.42
C LEU A 315 -14.03 6.98 12.14
N LEU A 316 -14.05 5.71 11.72
CA LEU A 316 -13.17 4.68 12.27
C LEU A 316 -11.70 5.00 11.98
N ALA A 317 -11.37 5.46 10.77
CA ALA A 317 -10.01 5.85 10.43
C ALA A 317 -9.49 7.01 11.28
N ILE A 318 -10.33 8.04 11.50
CA ILE A 318 -10.00 9.15 12.39
C ILE A 318 -9.79 8.64 13.82
N THR A 319 -10.63 7.73 14.29
CA THR A 319 -10.51 7.12 15.63
C THR A 319 -9.17 6.39 15.77
N ILE A 320 -8.82 5.52 14.84
CA ILE A 320 -7.54 4.80 14.85
C ILE A 320 -6.37 5.79 14.75
N HIS A 321 -6.47 6.79 13.90
CA HIS A 321 -5.43 7.82 13.78
C HIS A 321 -5.20 8.55 15.11
N ILE A 322 -6.26 8.99 15.79
CA ILE A 322 -6.16 9.75 17.04
C ILE A 322 -5.65 8.88 18.19
N PHE A 323 -6.22 7.68 18.36
CA PHE A 323 -5.98 6.85 19.54
C PHE A 323 -4.83 5.86 19.41
N VAL A 324 -4.44 5.51 18.18
CA VAL A 324 -3.36 4.54 17.93
C VAL A 324 -2.16 5.20 17.26
N GLU A 325 -2.33 5.83 16.10
CA GLU A 325 -1.18 6.32 15.34
C GLU A 325 -0.51 7.55 15.97
N ARG A 326 -1.28 8.54 16.46
CA ARG A 326 -0.73 9.77 17.09
C ARG A 326 0.10 9.48 18.34
N PRO A 327 -0.33 8.63 19.30
CA PRO A 327 0.51 8.25 20.42
C PRO A 327 1.82 7.57 19.97
N VAL A 328 1.73 6.66 18.99
CA VAL A 328 2.91 5.97 18.46
C VAL A 328 3.84 6.93 17.71
N GLU A 329 3.33 7.94 17.03
CA GLU A 329 4.15 8.95 16.36
C GLU A 329 5.07 9.70 17.35
N LYS A 330 4.62 9.94 18.58
CA LYS A 330 5.47 10.51 19.64
C LYS A 330 6.64 9.59 19.99
N ILE A 331 6.40 8.27 20.04
CA ILE A 331 7.46 7.27 20.27
C ILE A 331 8.41 7.23 19.08
N ARG A 332 7.89 7.23 17.87
CA ARG A 332 8.67 7.22 16.62
C ARG A 332 9.59 8.43 16.48
N ALA A 333 9.19 9.57 17.03
CA ALA A 333 10.01 10.79 17.00
C ALA A 333 11.36 10.61 17.69
N HIS A 334 11.48 9.73 18.69
CA HIS A 334 12.74 9.45 19.40
C HIS A 334 13.79 8.72 18.52
N PHE A 335 13.33 7.97 17.51
CA PHE A 335 14.21 7.25 16.59
C PHE A 335 14.68 8.11 15.40
N ARG A 336 14.21 9.35 15.30
CA ARG A 336 14.67 10.28 14.25
C ARG A 336 15.86 11.08 14.76
N THR A 337 16.91 11.21 13.96
CA THR A 337 17.99 12.15 14.26
C THR A 337 17.42 13.54 14.40
N ARG A 338 17.60 14.18 15.55
CA ARG A 338 17.43 15.62 15.66
C ARG A 338 18.44 16.23 14.68
N LYS A 339 17.97 16.92 13.63
CA LYS A 339 18.83 17.83 12.88
C LYS A 339 19.46 18.73 13.94
N SER A 340 20.79 18.65 14.12
CA SER A 340 21.48 19.72 14.84
C SER A 340 21.12 21.00 14.11
N THR A 341 20.43 21.89 14.79
CA THR A 341 20.33 23.30 14.41
C THR A 341 21.75 23.81 14.51
N GLY A 342 22.53 23.59 13.46
CA GLY A 342 23.81 24.25 13.25
C GLY A 342 23.48 25.71 12.97
N THR A 343 23.83 26.52 13.92
CA THR A 343 24.01 27.97 13.85
C THR A 343 24.81 28.35 12.63
#